data_bf0c389deaafd6d4341a402f48c3df0f
#
_entry.id   bf0c389deaafd6d4341a402f48c3df0f
#
_cell.length_a   1.000
_cell.length_b   1.000
_cell.length_c   1.000
_cell.angle_alpha   90.00
_cell.angle_beta   90.00
_cell.angle_gamma   90.00
#
_symmetry.space_group_name_H-M   'P 1'
#
loop_
_entity.id
_entity.type
_entity.pdbx_description
1 polymer ?
#
loop_
_entity_poly.entity_id
_entity_poly.type
_entity_poly.pdbx_seq_one_letter_code
_entity_poly.pdbx_strand_id
1 'polypeptide(L)' 'MLEELKIAEKVIGVKQSRRAVRDALAQQVFLACDADPALTDPLAQQCAEANIPVSHEFTMKELGQAAGIHVGAAVVTLLK' A
#
# COMPACT_ATOMS: atom_id res chain seq x y z
N MET A 1 8.91 -10.10 -4.67
CA MET A 1 8.06 -8.92 -4.41
C MET A 1 7.84 -8.65 -2.93
N LEU A 2 7.42 -9.64 -2.14
CA LEU A 2 7.25 -9.42 -0.70
C LEU A 2 8.56 -9.07 0.01
N GLU A 3 9.69 -9.50 -0.52
CA GLU A 3 10.98 -9.15 0.05
C GLU A 3 11.26 -7.66 -0.01
N GLU A 4 10.76 -6.99 -1.04
CA GLU A 4 10.90 -5.53 -1.16
C GLU A 4 10.21 -4.82 -0.01
N LEU A 5 9.08 -5.34 0.47
CA LEU A 5 8.35 -4.76 1.59
C LEU A 5 9.10 -4.90 2.91
N LYS A 6 10.01 -5.87 3.01
CA LYS A 6 10.79 -6.10 4.23
C LYS A 6 11.98 -5.18 4.34
N ILE A 7 12.61 -4.85 3.22
CA ILE A 7 13.90 -4.14 3.20
C ILE A 7 13.79 -2.70 2.69
N ALA A 8 12.76 -2.37 1.90
CA ALA A 8 12.59 -1.04 1.35
C ALA A 8 11.92 -0.10 2.35
N GLU A 9 12.12 1.19 2.17
CA GLU A 9 11.37 2.18 2.93
C GLU A 9 9.90 2.12 2.52
N LYS A 10 9.03 2.16 3.52
CA LYS A 10 7.60 2.02 3.30
C LYS A 10 6.81 2.76 4.35
N VAL A 11 5.56 3.05 4.03
CA VAL A 11 4.56 3.51 4.99
C VAL A 11 3.40 2.54 5.00
N ILE A 12 2.77 2.40 6.16
CA ILE A 12 1.69 1.45 6.39
C ILE A 12 0.44 2.21 6.77
N GLY A 13 -0.68 1.85 6.15
CA GLY A 13 -1.97 2.46 6.43
C GLY A 13 -2.44 3.42 5.35
N VAL A 14 -3.76 3.66 5.35
CA VAL A 14 -4.42 4.44 4.31
C VAL A 14 -3.97 5.90 4.34
N LYS A 15 -3.98 6.51 5.52
CA LYS A 15 -3.67 7.93 5.67
C LYS A 15 -2.24 8.25 5.24
N GLN A 16 -1.29 7.43 5.69
CA GLN A 16 0.11 7.61 5.34
C GLN A 16 0.36 7.38 3.86
N SER A 17 -0.30 6.37 3.30
CA SER A 17 -0.17 6.06 1.88
C SER A 17 -0.75 7.15 1.00
N ARG A 18 -1.89 7.72 1.38
CA ARG A 18 -2.48 8.84 0.65
C ARG A 18 -1.54 10.04 0.61
N ARG A 19 -0.89 10.31 1.73
CA ARG A 19 0.09 11.40 1.80
C ARG A 19 1.28 11.13 0.90
N ALA A 20 1.81 9.91 0.91
CA ALA A 20 2.95 9.55 0.07
C ALA A 20 2.61 9.69 -1.42
N VAL A 21 1.42 9.28 -1.83
CA VAL A 21 0.97 9.43 -3.21
C VAL A 21 0.84 10.92 -3.57
N ARG A 22 0.22 11.70 -2.68
CA ARG A 22 0.03 13.14 -2.91
C ARG A 22 1.36 13.87 -3.08
N ASP A 23 2.36 13.48 -2.28
CA ASP A 23 3.65 14.16 -2.27
C ASP A 23 4.65 13.57 -3.26
N ALA A 24 4.19 12.69 -4.15
CA ALA A 24 4.99 12.05 -5.20
C ALA A 24 6.17 11.23 -4.63
N LEU A 25 5.99 10.66 -3.44
CA LEU A 25 7.00 9.84 -2.78
C LEU A 25 6.76 8.34 -2.97
N ALA A 26 5.60 7.95 -3.48
CA ALA A 26 5.23 6.56 -3.62
C ALA A 26 5.83 5.96 -4.88
N GLN A 27 6.49 4.82 -4.74
CA GLN A 27 6.98 4.02 -5.85
C GLN A 27 5.92 3.03 -6.31
N GLN A 28 5.27 2.36 -5.37
CA GLN A 28 4.21 1.38 -5.64
C GLN A 28 3.31 1.28 -4.41
N VAL A 29 2.03 1.06 -4.65
CA VAL A 29 1.03 0.90 -3.59
C VAL A 29 0.48 -0.52 -3.62
N PHE A 30 0.45 -1.18 -2.46
CA PHE A 30 -0.16 -2.49 -2.29
C PHE A 30 -1.47 -2.33 -1.52
N LEU A 31 -2.56 -2.71 -2.15
CA LEU A 31 -3.89 -2.69 -1.55
C LEU A 31 -4.31 -4.12 -1.25
N ALA A 32 -4.75 -4.37 -0.03
CA ALA A 32 -5.19 -5.71 0.34
C ALA A 32 -6.47 -6.07 -0.42
N CYS A 33 -6.49 -7.27 -1.01
CA CYS A 33 -7.63 -7.71 -1.81
C CYS A 33 -8.88 -7.99 -0.96
N ASP A 34 -8.71 -8.18 0.34
CA ASP A 34 -9.80 -8.43 1.27
C ASP A 34 -10.10 -7.22 2.19
N ALA A 35 -9.53 -6.07 1.91
CA ALA A 35 -9.83 -4.86 2.65
C ALA A 35 -11.14 -4.24 2.17
N ASP A 36 -11.75 -3.41 3.02
CA ASP A 36 -12.98 -2.71 2.69
C ASP A 36 -12.76 -1.78 1.48
N PRO A 37 -13.52 -1.95 0.39
CA PRO A 37 -13.37 -1.10 -0.78
C PRO A 37 -13.56 0.39 -0.49
N ALA A 38 -14.34 0.73 0.52
CA ALA A 38 -14.50 2.13 0.93
C ALA A 38 -13.18 2.77 1.34
N LEU A 39 -12.22 1.96 1.80
CA LEU A 39 -10.89 2.43 2.17
C LEU A 39 -9.92 2.43 0.99
N THR A 40 -10.00 1.40 0.13
CA THR A 40 -9.00 1.19 -0.92
C THR A 40 -9.34 1.84 -2.24
N ASP A 41 -10.63 1.93 -2.61
CA ASP A 41 -11.03 2.48 -3.90
C ASP A 41 -10.60 3.94 -4.11
N PRO A 42 -10.79 4.86 -3.14
CA PRO A 42 -10.33 6.23 -3.32
C PRO A 42 -8.83 6.33 -3.52
N LEU A 43 -8.06 5.49 -2.83
CA LEU A 43 -6.61 5.47 -2.98
C LEU A 43 -6.19 4.88 -4.32
N ALA A 44 -6.86 3.83 -4.78
CA ALA A 44 -6.61 3.25 -6.10
C ALA A 44 -6.84 4.29 -7.20
N GLN A 45 -7.90 5.07 -7.08
CA GLN A 45 -8.19 6.14 -8.03
C GLN A 45 -7.10 7.21 -7.99
N GLN A 46 -6.68 7.61 -6.80
CA GLN A 46 -5.60 8.58 -6.64
C GLN A 46 -4.30 8.09 -7.28
N CYS A 47 -3.98 6.82 -7.11
CA CYS A 47 -2.80 6.21 -7.73
C CYS A 47 -2.91 6.21 -9.25
N ALA A 48 -4.09 5.90 -9.80
CA ALA A 48 -4.31 5.91 -11.23
C ALA A 48 -4.06 7.31 -11.81
N GLU A 49 -4.55 8.33 -11.14
CA GLU A 49 -4.36 9.72 -11.57
C GLU A 49 -2.89 10.14 -11.51
N ALA A 50 -2.13 9.58 -10.56
CA ALA A 50 -0.72 9.89 -10.37
C ALA A 50 0.21 8.93 -11.13
N ASN A 51 -0.33 7.97 -11.87
CA ASN A 51 0.41 6.95 -12.62
C ASN A 51 1.30 6.08 -11.71
N ILE A 52 0.80 5.75 -10.53
CA ILE A 52 1.51 4.91 -9.58
C ILE A 52 1.00 3.47 -9.69
N PRO A 53 1.88 2.47 -9.85
CA PRO A 53 1.46 1.07 -9.92
C PRO A 53 0.75 0.62 -8.63
N VAL A 54 -0.31 -0.14 -8.78
CA VAL A 54 -1.08 -0.68 -7.67
C VAL A 54 -1.16 -2.20 -7.80
N SER A 55 -0.96 -2.90 -6.69
CA SER A 55 -1.10 -4.35 -6.61
C SER A 55 -2.28 -4.70 -5.70
N HIS A 56 -3.09 -5.67 -6.11
CA HIS A 56 -4.22 -6.20 -5.33
C HIS A 56 -4.04 -7.70 -5.04
N GLU A 57 -2.82 -8.21 -5.13
CA GLU A 57 -2.57 -9.65 -5.08
C GLU A 57 -2.57 -10.23 -3.67
N PHE A 58 -2.41 -9.40 -2.66
CA PHE A 58 -2.16 -9.87 -1.29
C PHE A 58 -3.31 -9.53 -0.36
N THR A 59 -3.51 -10.40 0.66
CA THR A 59 -4.47 -10.16 1.73
C THR A 59 -3.90 -9.20 2.76
N MET A 60 -4.76 -8.69 3.64
CA MET A 60 -4.34 -7.85 4.76
C MET A 60 -3.30 -8.56 5.63
N LYS A 61 -3.51 -9.84 5.88
CA LYS A 61 -2.59 -10.65 6.69
C LYS A 61 -1.21 -10.74 6.03
N GLU A 62 -1.20 -11.00 4.73
CA GLU A 62 0.05 -11.11 3.98
C GLU A 62 0.81 -9.78 3.95
N LEU A 63 0.11 -8.68 3.73
CA LEU A 63 0.73 -7.36 3.73
C LEU A 63 1.28 -7.00 5.10
N GLY A 64 0.53 -7.31 6.16
CA GLY A 64 1.00 -7.05 7.52
C GLY A 64 2.26 -7.84 7.84
N GLN A 65 2.30 -9.12 7.48
CA GLN A 65 3.47 -9.96 7.69
C GLN A 65 4.68 -9.45 6.90
N ALA A 66 4.47 -9.11 5.63
CA ALA A 66 5.54 -8.59 4.78
C ALA A 66 6.08 -7.26 5.28
N ALA A 67 5.22 -6.44 5.86
CA ALA A 67 5.61 -5.13 6.40
C ALA A 67 6.23 -5.24 7.80
N GLY A 68 6.21 -6.43 8.41
CA GLY A 68 6.83 -6.65 9.72
C GLY A 68 5.98 -6.22 10.90
N ILE A 69 4.66 -6.13 10.73
CA ILE A 69 3.75 -5.80 11.83
C ILE A 69 2.94 -7.04 12.24
N HIS A 70 2.36 -7.00 13.44
CA HIS A 70 1.64 -8.14 14.00
C HIS A 70 0.16 -8.17 13.66
N VAL A 71 -0.34 -7.16 12.96
CA VAL A 71 -1.74 -7.06 12.55
C VAL A 71 -1.80 -6.92 11.04
N GLY A 72 -2.99 -7.10 10.47
CA GLY A 72 -3.18 -6.93 9.04
C GLY A 72 -3.02 -5.47 8.61
N ALA A 73 -2.65 -5.26 7.36
CA ALA A 73 -2.51 -3.94 6.76
C ALA A 73 -3.40 -3.84 5.53
N ALA A 74 -4.31 -2.88 5.51
CA ALA A 74 -5.15 -2.65 4.33
C ALA A 74 -4.36 -2.07 3.16
N VAL A 75 -3.35 -1.25 3.46
CA VAL A 75 -2.53 -0.57 2.48
C VAL A 75 -1.09 -0.52 2.96
N VAL A 76 -0.15 -0.81 2.07
CA VAL A 76 1.27 -0.59 2.29
C VAL A 76 1.82 0.09 1.03
N THR A 77 2.58 1.15 1.21
CA THR A 77 3.16 1.91 0.11
C THR A 77 4.68 1.87 0.18
N LEU A 78 5.31 1.43 -0.91
CA LEU A 78 6.75 1.51 -1.07
C LEU A 78 7.13 2.93 -1.44
N LEU A 79 8.14 3.47 -0.79
CA LEU A 79 8.64 4.81 -1.08
C LEU A 79 9.78 4.75 -2.09
N LYS A 80 9.92 5.81 -2.84
CA LYS A 80 11.02 5.94 -3.81
C LYS A 80 12.37 5.98 -3.13
#